data_b269579a0a53b4a0622fb4ff9704ca29
#
_entry.id   b269579a0a53b4a0622fb4ff9704ca29
#
_cell.length_a   1.000
_cell.length_b   1.000
_cell.length_c   1.000
_cell.angle_alpha   90.00
_cell.angle_beta   90.00
_cell.angle_gamma   90.00
#
_symmetry.space_group_name_H-M   'P 1'
#
loop_
_entity.id
_entity.type
_entity.pdbx_description
1 polymer ?
#
loop_
_entity_poly.entity_id
_entity_poly.type
_entity_poly.pdbx_seq_one_letter_code
_entity_poly.pdbx_strand_id
1 'polypeptide(L)'
;MVKRILCFGDSNTYGYIPGGNGRRYGPDVRWTGLLSAWLKPECLIIEEGLPGRTTVFEDPILPGRKGSDYFYPCLWSHAPLDMLLLMLGTNDCKMRFGASAKNIASGM
;
A
#
# COMPACT_ATOMS: atom_id res chain seq x y z
N MET A 1 24.02 10.25 0.55
CA MET A 1 22.66 10.78 0.40
C MET A 1 21.64 9.65 0.61
N VAL A 2 20.63 9.90 1.43
CA VAL A 2 19.64 8.89 1.74
C VAL A 2 18.68 8.72 0.57
N LYS A 3 18.47 7.47 0.13
CA LYS A 3 17.48 7.13 -0.87
C LYS A 3 16.09 7.06 -0.22
N ARG A 4 15.08 7.57 -0.90
CA ARG A 4 13.71 7.62 -0.41
C ARG A 4 12.86 6.62 -1.18
N ILE A 5 12.32 5.64 -0.46
CA ILE A 5 11.54 4.54 -1.05
C ILE A 5 10.14 4.60 -0.46
N LEU A 6 9.14 4.78 -1.32
CA LEU A 6 7.74 4.77 -0.90
C LEU A 6 7.12 3.40 -1.17
N CYS A 7 6.48 2.85 -0.15
CA CYS A 7 5.78 1.57 -0.22
C CYS A 7 4.28 1.82 -0.19
N PHE A 8 3.65 1.71 -1.34
CA PHE A 8 2.23 1.98 -1.52
C PHE A 8 1.47 0.65 -1.62
N GLY A 9 0.59 0.38 -0.67
CA GLY A 9 -0.08 -0.91 -0.62
C GLY A 9 -1.36 -0.92 0.19
N ASP A 10 -1.83 -2.12 0.49
CA ASP A 10 -3.08 -2.38 1.19
C ASP A 10 -2.83 -2.85 2.64
N SER A 11 -3.69 -3.71 3.15
CA SER A 11 -3.58 -4.24 4.51
C SER A 11 -2.27 -5.01 4.75
N ASN A 12 -1.73 -5.66 3.73
CA ASN A 12 -0.45 -6.37 3.87
C ASN A 12 0.70 -5.42 4.12
N THR A 13 0.66 -4.23 3.53
CA THR A 13 1.65 -3.18 3.76
C THR A 13 1.38 -2.43 5.06
N TYR A 14 0.11 -2.18 5.36
CA TYR A 14 -0.29 -1.56 6.62
C TYR A 14 0.11 -2.42 7.83
N GLY A 15 0.07 -3.74 7.68
CA GLY A 15 0.29 -4.67 8.78
C GLY A 15 -0.97 -4.95 9.57
N TYR A 16 -2.10 -5.05 8.88
CA TYR A 16 -3.40 -5.33 9.50
C TYR A 16 -3.40 -6.68 10.21
N ILE A 17 -3.89 -6.70 11.45
CA ILE A 17 -4.04 -7.94 12.23
C ILE A 17 -5.48 -8.42 12.13
N PRO A 18 -5.76 -9.56 11.47
CA PRO A 18 -7.12 -10.10 11.41
C PRO A 18 -7.64 -10.36 12.82
N GLY A 19 -8.84 -9.85 13.14
CA GLY A 19 -9.42 -9.99 14.47
C GLY A 19 -8.75 -9.14 15.54
N GLY A 20 -7.89 -8.21 15.18
CA GLY A 20 -7.11 -7.42 16.12
C GLY A 20 -7.76 -6.12 16.60
N ASN A 21 -9.05 -5.91 16.31
CA ASN A 21 -9.78 -4.70 16.70
C ASN A 21 -9.10 -3.40 16.26
N GLY A 22 -8.66 -3.36 14.99
CA GLY A 22 -8.03 -2.19 14.42
C GLY A 22 -6.54 -2.04 14.71
N ARG A 23 -5.95 -2.94 15.47
CA ARG A 23 -4.51 -2.92 15.72
C ARG A 23 -3.73 -3.38 14.48
N ARG A 24 -2.48 -2.96 14.41
CA ARG A 24 -1.58 -3.35 13.32
C ARG A 24 -0.30 -3.95 13.90
N TYR A 25 0.36 -4.78 13.10
CA TYR A 25 1.67 -5.31 13.46
C TYR A 25 2.68 -4.17 13.61
N GLY A 26 3.62 -4.33 14.55
CA GLY A 26 4.69 -3.37 14.75
C GLY A 26 5.73 -3.38 13.63
N PRO A 27 6.64 -2.40 13.63
CA PRO A 27 7.65 -2.29 12.58
C PRO A 27 8.65 -3.47 12.57
N ASP A 28 8.72 -4.21 13.66
CA ASP A 28 9.55 -5.42 13.76
C ASP A 28 8.92 -6.63 13.06
N VAL A 29 7.65 -6.53 12.65
CA VAL A 29 6.92 -7.61 11.97
C VAL A 29 6.47 -7.21 10.57
N ARG A 30 6.03 -5.95 10.37
CA ARG A 30 5.61 -5.47 9.05
C ARG A 30 6.77 -5.58 8.06
N TRP A 31 6.50 -6.00 6.82
CA TRP A 31 7.56 -6.12 5.82
C TRP A 31 8.27 -4.79 5.56
N THR A 32 7.54 -3.68 5.59
CA THR A 32 8.12 -2.34 5.43
C THR A 32 9.05 -1.96 6.57
N GLY A 33 8.70 -2.35 7.79
CA GLY A 33 9.54 -2.12 8.96
C GLY A 33 10.82 -2.94 8.91
N LEU A 34 10.71 -4.21 8.49
CA LEU A 34 11.88 -5.08 8.31
C LEU A 34 12.80 -4.54 7.22
N LEU A 35 12.21 -4.09 6.11
CA LEU A 35 12.97 -3.48 5.02
C LEU A 35 13.72 -2.23 5.50
N SER A 36 13.05 -1.40 6.29
CA SER A 36 13.66 -0.21 6.88
C SER A 36 14.86 -0.57 7.75
N ALA A 37 14.72 -1.60 8.58
CA ALA A 37 15.81 -2.04 9.45
C ALA A 37 17.01 -2.55 8.66
N TRP A 38 16.77 -3.19 7.52
CA TRP A 38 17.84 -3.74 6.69
C TRP A 38 18.57 -2.68 5.87
N LEU A 39 17.88 -1.61 5.46
CA LEU A 39 18.41 -0.64 4.49
C LEU A 39 18.87 0.66 5.13
N LYS A 40 18.59 0.90 6.40
CA LYS A 40 19.07 2.12 7.06
C LYS A 40 20.57 1.98 7.36
N PRO A 41 21.34 3.09 7.42
CA PRO A 41 20.84 4.45 7.20
C PRO A 41 20.79 4.90 5.73
N GLU A 42 21.07 4.01 4.78
CA GLU A 42 21.20 4.37 3.35
C GLU A 42 19.84 4.69 2.73
N CYS A 43 18.76 4.12 3.25
CA CYS A 43 17.42 4.30 2.71
C CYS A 43 16.43 4.73 3.79
N LEU A 44 15.51 5.60 3.42
CA LEU A 44 14.33 5.94 4.20
C LEU A 44 13.13 5.26 3.58
N ILE A 45 12.43 4.44 4.36
CA ILE A 45 11.22 3.74 3.92
C ILE A 45 10.00 4.53 4.36
N ILE A 46 9.17 4.92 3.40
CA ILE A 46 7.93 5.66 3.63
C ILE A 46 6.78 4.68 3.47
N GLU A 47 5.99 4.49 4.53
CA GLU A 47 4.90 3.53 4.55
C GLU A 47 3.60 4.20 4.17
N GLU A 48 2.94 3.73 3.10
CA GLU A 48 1.63 4.19 2.66
C GLU A 48 0.73 2.99 2.42
N GLY A 49 0.44 2.26 3.48
CA GLY A 49 -0.48 1.14 3.47
C GLY A 49 -1.85 1.55 3.99
N LEU A 50 -2.91 1.08 3.35
CA LEU A 50 -4.28 1.30 3.78
C LEU A 50 -5.09 0.01 3.63
N PRO A 51 -5.65 -0.55 4.71
CA PRO A 51 -6.51 -1.73 4.60
C PRO A 51 -7.66 -1.49 3.63
N GLY A 52 -7.88 -2.45 2.74
CA GLY A 52 -8.96 -2.38 1.76
C GLY A 52 -8.61 -1.63 0.48
N ARG A 53 -7.43 -1.05 0.36
CA ARG A 53 -7.06 -0.28 -0.84
C ARG A 53 -7.06 -1.17 -2.08
N THR A 54 -7.70 -0.69 -3.14
CA THR A 54 -7.73 -1.30 -4.47
C THR A 54 -6.76 -0.57 -5.40
N THR A 55 -6.60 -1.05 -6.63
CA THR A 55 -5.90 -0.30 -7.67
C THR A 55 -6.75 0.87 -8.16
N VAL A 56 -7.81 0.59 -8.90
CA VAL A 56 -8.65 1.63 -9.53
C VAL A 56 -10.14 1.47 -9.25
N PHE A 57 -10.52 0.52 -8.41
CA PHE A 57 -11.94 0.22 -8.15
C PHE A 57 -12.46 1.04 -6.97
N GLU A 58 -13.59 1.71 -7.19
CA GLU A 58 -14.31 2.41 -6.12
C GLU A 58 -15.06 1.38 -5.28
N ASP A 59 -14.79 1.37 -3.98
CA ASP A 59 -15.48 0.46 -3.07
C ASP A 59 -16.72 1.17 -2.52
N PRO A 60 -17.94 0.64 -2.81
CA PRO A 60 -19.16 1.29 -2.32
C PRO A 60 -19.37 1.14 -0.81
N ILE A 61 -18.61 0.24 -0.17
CA ILE A 61 -18.76 -0.03 1.27
C ILE A 61 -17.68 0.69 2.07
N LEU A 62 -16.44 0.70 1.55
CA LEU A 62 -15.30 1.31 2.22
C LEU A 62 -14.86 2.56 1.48
N PRO A 63 -15.20 3.75 1.98
CA PRO A 63 -14.82 5.00 1.31
C PRO A 63 -13.31 5.20 1.31
N GLY A 64 -12.81 5.85 0.25
CA GLY A 64 -11.40 6.23 0.15
C GLY A 64 -10.46 5.09 -0.21
N ARG A 65 -10.96 3.95 -0.67
CA ARG A 65 -10.12 2.78 -0.97
C ARG A 65 -9.65 2.71 -2.42
N LYS A 66 -10.14 3.57 -3.29
CA LYS A 66 -9.68 3.63 -4.69
C LYS A 66 -8.27 4.19 -4.74
N GLY A 67 -7.29 3.31 -4.96
CA GLY A 67 -5.88 3.67 -4.89
C GLY A 67 -5.49 4.78 -5.84
N SER A 68 -6.02 4.76 -7.05
CA SER A 68 -5.70 5.77 -8.07
C SER A 68 -6.10 7.21 -7.67
N ASP A 69 -7.09 7.38 -6.79
CA ASP A 69 -7.49 8.71 -6.34
C ASP A 69 -6.44 9.37 -5.43
N TYR A 70 -5.73 8.57 -4.67
CA TYR A 70 -4.74 9.06 -3.71
C TYR A 70 -3.30 8.98 -4.25
N PHE A 71 -3.06 8.19 -5.27
CA PHE A 71 -1.71 7.86 -5.73
C PHE A 71 -0.89 9.10 -6.09
N TYR A 72 -1.40 9.96 -6.96
CA TYR A 72 -0.68 11.17 -7.35
C TYR A 72 -0.48 12.14 -6.18
N PRO A 73 -1.50 12.50 -5.39
CA PRO A 73 -1.29 13.33 -4.21
C PRO A 73 -0.27 12.74 -3.24
N CYS A 74 -0.27 11.43 -3.08
CA CYS A 74 0.68 10.72 -2.23
C CYS A 74 2.11 10.90 -2.73
N LEU A 75 2.34 10.66 -4.03
CA LEU A 75 3.67 10.80 -4.61
C LEU A 75 4.17 12.24 -4.48
N TRP A 76 3.34 13.22 -4.76
CA TRP A 76 3.72 14.62 -4.66
C TRP A 76 4.04 15.03 -3.23
N SER A 77 3.25 14.58 -2.27
CA SER A 77 3.47 14.95 -0.86
C SER A 77 4.76 14.37 -0.28
N HIS A 78 5.25 13.28 -0.86
CA HIS A 78 6.49 12.64 -0.40
C HIS A 78 7.69 12.90 -1.30
N ALA A 79 7.51 13.61 -2.40
CA ALA A 79 8.61 13.91 -3.33
C ALA A 79 9.73 14.71 -2.64
N PRO A 80 11.01 14.51 -3.02
CA PRO A 80 11.47 13.63 -4.07
C PRO A 80 11.55 12.16 -3.63
N LEU A 81 11.31 11.24 -4.57
CA LEU A 81 11.36 9.81 -4.33
C LEU A 81 12.36 9.16 -5.28
N ASP A 82 13.09 8.18 -4.80
CA ASP A 82 14.04 7.42 -5.61
C ASP A 82 13.43 6.12 -6.12
N MET A 83 12.50 5.54 -5.38
CA MET A 83 11.88 4.27 -5.74
C MET A 83 10.45 4.19 -5.20
N LEU A 84 9.60 3.52 -5.96
CA LEU A 84 8.23 3.19 -5.57
C LEU A 84 8.07 1.66 -5.58
N LEU A 85 7.62 1.10 -4.45
CA LEU A 85 7.23 -0.30 -4.36
C LEU A 85 5.72 -0.36 -4.25
N LEU A 86 5.08 -0.98 -5.23
CA LEU A 86 3.63 -1.04 -5.35
C LEU A 86 3.16 -2.48 -5.08
N MET A 87 2.37 -2.67 -4.03
CA MET A 87 1.84 -3.98 -3.66
C MET A 87 0.33 -3.87 -3.45
N LEU A 88 -0.42 -4.13 -4.52
CA LEU A 88 -1.87 -4.04 -4.55
C LEU A 88 -2.45 -5.21 -5.35
N GLY A 89 -3.76 -5.37 -5.33
CA GLY A 89 -4.48 -6.34 -6.14
C GLY A 89 -5.32 -7.31 -5.32
N THR A 90 -4.96 -7.56 -4.07
CA THR A 90 -5.71 -8.50 -3.21
C THR A 90 -7.16 -8.04 -3.04
N ASN A 91 -7.38 -6.77 -2.78
CA ASN A 91 -8.73 -6.25 -2.57
C ASN A 91 -9.54 -6.13 -3.87
N ASP A 92 -8.85 -6.05 -5.00
CA ASP A 92 -9.48 -6.05 -6.32
C ASP A 92 -10.17 -7.38 -6.60
N CYS A 93 -9.76 -8.45 -5.91
CA CYS A 93 -10.33 -9.78 -6.05
C CYS A 93 -11.68 -9.96 -5.35
N LYS A 94 -12.15 -8.96 -4.59
CA LYS A 94 -13.44 -9.05 -3.91
C LYS A 94 -14.56 -9.26 -4.92
N MET A 95 -15.49 -10.14 -4.59
CA MET A 95 -16.60 -10.52 -5.48
C MET A 95 -17.42 -9.32 -5.95
N ARG A 96 -17.58 -8.30 -5.10
CA ARG A 96 -18.38 -7.12 -5.43
C ARG A 96 -17.79 -6.28 -6.59
N PHE A 97 -16.54 -6.50 -6.95
CA PHE A 97 -15.94 -5.80 -8.11
C PHE A 97 -16.06 -6.59 -9.40
N GLY A 98 -16.22 -7.91 -9.32
CA GLY A 98 -16.37 -8.77 -10.49
C GLY A 98 -15.20 -8.67 -11.47
N ALA A 99 -14.01 -8.34 -10.99
CA ALA A 99 -12.86 -8.10 -11.85
C ALA A 99 -12.11 -9.39 -12.19
N SER A 100 -11.64 -9.50 -13.44
CA SER A 100 -10.75 -10.56 -13.86
C SER A 100 -9.31 -10.21 -13.51
N ALA A 101 -8.41 -11.22 -13.57
CA ALA A 101 -6.99 -10.99 -13.37
C ALA A 101 -6.45 -9.94 -14.36
N LYS A 102 -6.93 -9.96 -15.60
CA LYS A 102 -6.54 -8.98 -16.62
C LYS A 102 -6.98 -7.56 -16.26
N ASN A 103 -8.21 -7.41 -15.75
CA ASN A 103 -8.71 -6.10 -15.32
C ASN A 103 -7.87 -5.55 -14.16
N ILE A 104 -7.50 -6.38 -13.21
CA ILE A 104 -6.68 -5.99 -12.07
C ILE A 104 -5.29 -5.56 -12.56
N ALA A 105 -4.67 -6.35 -13.40
CA ALA A 105 -3.36 -6.03 -13.96
C ALA A 105 -3.38 -4.71 -14.75
N SER A 106 -4.45 -4.47 -15.51
CA SER A 106 -4.60 -3.22 -16.27
C SER A 106 -4.73 -2.00 -15.36
N GLY A 107 -5.26 -2.17 -14.14
CA GLY A 107 -5.38 -1.09 -13.16
C GLY A 107 -4.06 -0.73 -12.48
N MET A 108 -3.10 -1.64 -12.51
CA MET A 108 -1.78 -1.37 -11.94
C MET A 108 -1.02 -0.41 -12.85
#